data_e2a068d3a34ea1396d5ebf7cedd57957
#
_entry.id   e2a068d3a34ea1396d5ebf7cedd57957
#
_cell.length_a   1.000
_cell.length_b   1.000
_cell.length_c   1.000
_cell.angle_alpha   90.00
_cell.angle_beta   90.00
_cell.angle_gamma   90.00
#
_symmetry.space_group_name_H-M   'P 1'
#
loop_
_entity.id
_entity.type
_entity.pdbx_description
1 polymer ?
#
loop_
_entity_poly.entity_id
_entity_poly.type
_entity_poly.pdbx_seq_one_letter_code
_entity_poly.pdbx_strand_id
1 'polypeptide(L)'
;VDLVAAAKNPIIIAGNGAVRKRASDQLKRFAHKSGIAVVSTFMGKGAVARSDEHCLFTMGLQGGDYVNLAVDEADLVVAAGYDLVEYAPSLWNKTPGKKLISRDFEPAEIDSDFPVDVDVVGDLGDALWQMSEELNHRFEGKLPLFDINDRKKLRDTILADLFAEENDVSFPAKPQKIINDVQKFLGPKDIVLSDVGAHKMWISRYFNCEEPNRCLISNGFCTMGIALP
;
A
#
# COMPACT_ATOMS: atom_id res chain seq x y z
N VAL A 1 -10.85 9.25 -13.88
CA VAL A 1 -11.53 10.13 -12.90
C VAL A 1 -13.02 9.77 -12.76
N ASP A 2 -13.76 9.43 -13.86
CA ASP A 2 -15.18 9.11 -13.78
C ASP A 2 -15.50 7.97 -12.80
N LEU A 3 -14.77 6.86 -12.88
CA LEU A 3 -14.92 5.75 -11.93
C LEU A 3 -14.59 6.17 -10.48
N VAL A 4 -13.61 7.04 -10.30
CA VAL A 4 -13.26 7.56 -8.95
C VAL A 4 -14.42 8.39 -8.41
N ALA A 5 -14.99 9.26 -9.22
CA ALA A 5 -16.11 10.13 -8.82
C ALA A 5 -17.42 9.34 -8.54
N ALA A 6 -17.58 8.19 -9.19
CA ALA A 6 -18.76 7.33 -9.03
C ALA A 6 -18.63 6.32 -7.87
N ALA A 7 -17.42 6.10 -7.35
CA ALA A 7 -17.17 5.17 -6.27
C ALA A 7 -17.78 5.65 -4.95
N LYS A 8 -18.07 4.71 -4.07
CA LYS A 8 -18.54 4.98 -2.71
C LYS A 8 -17.48 4.66 -1.67
N ASN A 9 -16.65 3.66 -1.94
CA ASN A 9 -15.66 3.15 -1.02
C ASN A 9 -14.37 2.75 -1.77
N PRO A 10 -13.68 3.71 -2.42
CA PRO A 10 -12.48 3.41 -3.18
C PRO A 10 -11.28 3.13 -2.29
N ILE A 11 -10.30 2.41 -2.83
CA ILE A 11 -8.99 2.19 -2.22
C ILE A 11 -7.90 2.23 -3.28
N ILE A 12 -6.69 2.63 -2.90
CA ILE A 12 -5.51 2.56 -3.76
C ILE A 12 -4.63 1.41 -3.28
N ILE A 13 -4.18 0.54 -4.20
CA ILE A 13 -3.13 -0.44 -3.96
C ILE A 13 -1.84 0.10 -4.57
N ALA A 14 -0.84 0.35 -3.72
CA ALA A 14 0.49 0.79 -4.14
C ALA A 14 1.43 -0.43 -4.21
N GLY A 15 1.87 -0.77 -5.42
CA GLY A 15 2.85 -1.83 -5.66
C GLY A 15 4.28 -1.30 -5.81
N ASN A 16 5.17 -2.16 -6.31
CA ASN A 16 6.59 -1.84 -6.52
C ASN A 16 6.83 -0.62 -7.42
N GLY A 17 6.00 -0.41 -8.43
CA GLY A 17 6.10 0.76 -9.31
C GLY A 17 5.90 2.09 -8.57
N ALA A 18 5.12 2.09 -7.49
CA ALA A 18 4.78 3.27 -6.71
C ALA A 18 5.92 3.78 -5.80
N VAL A 19 6.96 2.97 -5.52
CA VAL A 19 8.10 3.40 -4.67
C VAL A 19 9.13 4.25 -5.41
N ARG A 20 8.97 4.47 -6.70
CA ARG A 20 9.78 5.46 -7.42
C ARG A 20 9.45 6.85 -6.89
N LYS A 21 10.48 7.66 -6.59
CA LYS A 21 10.31 8.95 -5.89
C LYS A 21 9.22 9.82 -6.49
N ARG A 22 9.24 10.04 -7.81
CA ARG A 22 8.23 10.85 -8.49
C ARG A 22 6.82 10.25 -8.40
N ALA A 23 6.69 8.94 -8.56
CA ALA A 23 5.43 8.23 -8.43
C ALA A 23 4.89 8.32 -6.99
N SER A 24 5.74 8.10 -5.98
CA SER A 24 5.39 8.21 -4.56
C SER A 24 4.87 9.61 -4.23
N ASP A 25 5.54 10.67 -4.67
CA ASP A 25 5.12 12.05 -4.40
C ASP A 25 3.77 12.38 -5.06
N GLN A 26 3.53 11.90 -6.29
CA GLN A 26 2.25 12.10 -6.96
C GLN A 26 1.15 11.22 -6.39
N LEU A 27 1.47 10.01 -5.93
CA LEU A 27 0.53 9.14 -5.23
C LEU A 27 0.01 9.78 -3.93
N LYS A 28 0.91 10.32 -3.11
CA LYS A 28 0.54 11.07 -1.90
C LYS A 28 -0.38 12.24 -2.23
N ARG A 29 0.02 13.04 -3.24
CA ARG A 29 -0.80 14.18 -3.69
C ARG A 29 -2.19 13.74 -4.14
N PHE A 30 -2.29 12.67 -4.91
CA PHE A 30 -3.57 12.13 -5.37
C PHE A 30 -4.42 11.61 -4.21
N ALA A 31 -3.82 10.87 -3.27
CA ALA A 31 -4.50 10.38 -2.08
C ALA A 31 -5.08 11.52 -1.24
N HIS A 32 -4.27 12.54 -0.93
CA HIS A 32 -4.73 13.72 -0.18
C HIS A 32 -5.82 14.52 -0.92
N LYS A 33 -5.68 14.71 -2.23
CA LYS A 33 -6.71 15.42 -3.01
C LYS A 33 -8.02 14.66 -3.11
N SER A 34 -7.95 13.35 -3.30
CA SER A 34 -9.15 12.52 -3.43
C SER A 34 -9.78 12.14 -2.08
N GLY A 35 -8.99 12.05 -1.02
CA GLY A 35 -9.38 11.50 0.27
C GLY A 35 -9.32 9.96 0.31
N ILE A 36 -8.71 9.31 -0.70
CA ILE A 36 -8.66 7.86 -0.79
C ILE A 36 -7.49 7.31 0.02
N ALA A 37 -7.76 6.28 0.83
CA ALA A 37 -6.73 5.57 1.57
C ALA A 37 -5.86 4.68 0.66
N VAL A 38 -4.61 4.48 1.07
CA VAL A 38 -3.60 3.72 0.32
C VAL A 38 -3.15 2.52 1.15
N VAL A 39 -3.30 1.33 0.59
CA VAL A 39 -2.63 0.11 1.06
C VAL A 39 -1.41 -0.16 0.20
N SER A 40 -0.38 -0.74 0.77
CA SER A 40 0.81 -1.14 0.01
C SER A 40 0.90 -2.67 -0.09
N THR A 41 1.48 -3.16 -1.18
CA THR A 41 2.05 -4.50 -1.20
C THR A 41 3.32 -4.55 -0.35
N PHE A 42 3.93 -5.74 -0.20
CA PHE A 42 5.25 -5.85 0.45
C PHE A 42 6.31 -4.96 -0.21
N MET A 43 6.32 -4.94 -1.55
CA MET A 43 7.32 -4.18 -2.32
C MET A 43 6.93 -2.70 -2.49
N GLY A 44 5.66 -2.37 -2.31
CA GLY A 44 5.15 -0.99 -2.30
C GLY A 44 5.31 -0.25 -0.97
N LYS A 45 5.85 -0.92 0.06
CA LYS A 45 6.00 -0.35 1.41
C LYS A 45 6.85 0.92 1.38
N GLY A 46 6.32 1.98 1.98
CA GLY A 46 6.95 3.31 2.00
C GLY A 46 6.57 4.21 0.81
N ALA A 47 5.78 3.73 -0.17
CA ALA A 47 5.23 4.60 -1.21
C ALA A 47 4.40 5.75 -0.61
N VAL A 48 3.69 5.46 0.49
CA VAL A 48 3.10 6.46 1.39
C VAL A 48 3.67 6.22 2.78
N ALA A 49 4.10 7.28 3.44
CA ALA A 49 4.71 7.21 4.77
C ALA A 49 3.75 6.59 5.79
N ARG A 50 4.26 5.81 6.75
CA ARG A 50 3.41 5.26 7.82
C ARG A 50 2.74 6.35 8.67
N SER A 51 3.41 7.48 8.83
CA SER A 51 2.87 8.63 9.56
C SER A 51 1.73 9.35 8.84
N ASP A 52 1.61 9.18 7.51
CA ASP A 52 0.56 9.79 6.70
C ASP A 52 -0.80 9.17 7.05
N GLU A 53 -1.82 9.99 7.22
CA GLU A 53 -3.18 9.55 7.58
C GLU A 53 -3.84 8.69 6.49
N HIS A 54 -3.43 8.83 5.23
CA HIS A 54 -3.91 8.02 4.11
C HIS A 54 -3.26 6.64 4.04
N CYS A 55 -2.22 6.37 4.81
CA CYS A 55 -1.57 5.06 4.85
C CYS A 55 -2.42 4.05 5.64
N LEU A 56 -2.88 2.98 4.99
CA LEU A 56 -3.53 1.82 5.62
C LEU A 56 -2.62 0.58 5.65
N PHE A 57 -1.31 0.80 5.71
CA PHE A 57 -0.27 -0.22 5.92
C PHE A 57 -0.15 -1.24 4.77
N THR A 58 0.45 -2.41 5.07
CA THR A 58 0.77 -3.43 4.07
C THR A 58 -0.28 -4.54 4.07
N MET A 59 -0.82 -4.85 2.89
CA MET A 59 -1.75 -5.95 2.66
C MET A 59 -1.01 -7.29 2.46
N GLY A 60 -1.74 -8.38 2.53
CA GLY A 60 -1.21 -9.70 2.18
C GLY A 60 -0.52 -10.45 3.32
N LEU A 61 -0.63 -9.97 4.55
CA LEU A 61 0.04 -10.59 5.70
C LEU A 61 -0.65 -11.88 6.16
N GLN A 62 -1.98 -11.88 6.24
CA GLN A 62 -2.82 -13.04 6.58
C GLN A 62 -4.22 -12.88 5.99
N GLY A 63 -4.93 -14.00 5.79
CA GLY A 63 -6.26 -14.01 5.17
C GLY A 63 -7.37 -13.28 5.94
N GLY A 64 -7.24 -13.07 7.24
CA GLY A 64 -8.19 -12.32 8.09
C GLY A 64 -7.66 -10.96 8.54
N ASP A 65 -6.64 -10.44 7.87
CA ASP A 65 -6.01 -9.18 8.22
C ASP A 65 -6.92 -7.98 7.96
N TYR A 66 -6.90 -7.01 8.85
CA TYR A 66 -7.69 -5.78 8.76
C TYR A 66 -7.48 -5.00 7.46
N VAL A 67 -6.25 -5.00 6.94
CA VAL A 67 -5.93 -4.32 5.67
C VAL A 67 -6.61 -5.03 4.50
N ASN A 68 -6.60 -6.36 4.48
CA ASN A 68 -7.29 -7.14 3.45
C ASN A 68 -8.81 -6.91 3.51
N LEU A 69 -9.39 -6.79 4.71
CA LEU A 69 -10.83 -6.48 4.85
C LEU A 69 -11.17 -5.12 4.22
N ALA A 70 -10.30 -4.12 4.39
CA ALA A 70 -10.52 -2.81 3.76
C ALA A 70 -10.50 -2.88 2.22
N VAL A 71 -9.68 -3.76 1.65
CA VAL A 71 -9.64 -4.01 0.20
C VAL A 71 -10.86 -4.80 -0.25
N ASP A 72 -11.29 -5.78 0.55
CA ASP A 72 -12.49 -6.59 0.25
C ASP A 72 -13.77 -5.75 0.22
N GLU A 73 -13.89 -4.77 1.10
CA GLU A 73 -15.03 -3.85 1.18
C GLU A 73 -15.04 -2.76 0.09
N ALA A 74 -13.92 -2.57 -0.61
CA ALA A 74 -13.83 -1.53 -1.63
C ALA A 74 -14.69 -1.87 -2.86
N ASP A 75 -15.35 -0.85 -3.42
CA ASP A 75 -16.09 -0.93 -4.69
C ASP A 75 -15.24 -0.52 -5.90
N LEU A 76 -14.15 0.20 -5.65
CA LEU A 76 -13.15 0.58 -6.64
C LEU A 76 -11.74 0.37 -6.08
N VAL A 77 -10.89 -0.26 -6.87
CA VAL A 77 -9.45 -0.34 -6.62
C VAL A 77 -8.70 0.42 -7.70
N VAL A 78 -7.81 1.32 -7.28
CA VAL A 78 -6.81 1.93 -8.15
C VAL A 78 -5.47 1.23 -7.88
N ALA A 79 -5.08 0.34 -8.76
CA ALA A 79 -3.80 -0.36 -8.69
C ALA A 79 -2.70 0.52 -9.28
N ALA A 80 -1.80 1.03 -8.46
CA ALA A 80 -0.75 1.97 -8.82
C ALA A 80 0.62 1.28 -8.77
N GLY A 81 1.18 0.97 -9.94
CA GLY A 81 2.46 0.27 -10.04
C GLY A 81 2.43 -1.11 -9.40
N TYR A 82 1.32 -1.82 -9.54
CA TYR A 82 1.06 -3.12 -8.94
C TYR A 82 1.28 -4.24 -9.95
N ASP A 83 2.13 -5.17 -9.59
CA ASP A 83 2.40 -6.39 -10.34
C ASP A 83 1.68 -7.58 -9.68
N LEU A 84 1.04 -8.46 -10.47
CA LEU A 84 0.28 -9.61 -9.99
C LEU A 84 1.13 -10.58 -9.16
N VAL A 85 2.44 -10.65 -9.44
CA VAL A 85 3.37 -11.51 -8.69
C VAL A 85 3.61 -11.03 -7.25
N GLU A 86 3.33 -9.77 -6.94
CA GLU A 86 3.54 -9.22 -5.60
C GLU A 86 2.56 -9.79 -4.59
N TYR A 87 1.30 -9.89 -4.96
CA TYR A 87 0.24 -10.51 -4.16
C TYR A 87 -0.94 -10.86 -5.06
N ALA A 88 -1.13 -12.13 -5.35
CA ALA A 88 -2.07 -12.61 -6.36
C ALA A 88 -3.50 -12.06 -6.14
N PRO A 89 -4.17 -11.57 -7.21
CA PRO A 89 -5.51 -10.99 -7.13
C PRO A 89 -6.55 -11.93 -6.53
N SER A 90 -6.46 -13.23 -6.79
CA SER A 90 -7.34 -14.26 -6.19
C SER A 90 -7.37 -14.24 -4.67
N LEU A 91 -6.37 -13.65 -4.02
CA LEU A 91 -6.27 -13.56 -2.57
C LEU A 91 -6.99 -12.34 -1.98
N TRP A 92 -7.18 -11.28 -2.77
CA TRP A 92 -7.78 -10.03 -2.30
C TRP A 92 -8.99 -9.55 -3.10
N ASN A 93 -9.16 -9.98 -4.35
CA ASN A 93 -10.31 -9.60 -5.18
C ASN A 93 -11.39 -10.69 -5.21
N LYS A 94 -11.89 -11.05 -4.03
CA LYS A 94 -12.86 -12.16 -3.87
C LYS A 94 -14.31 -11.74 -4.11
N THR A 95 -14.62 -10.47 -3.93
CA THR A 95 -15.97 -9.92 -4.06
C THR A 95 -16.22 -9.51 -5.51
N PRO A 96 -17.22 -10.11 -6.20
CA PRO A 96 -17.56 -9.74 -7.58
C PRO A 96 -18.06 -8.30 -7.70
N GLY A 97 -17.84 -7.70 -8.86
CA GLY A 97 -18.38 -6.38 -9.20
C GLY A 97 -17.54 -5.18 -8.78
N LYS A 98 -16.42 -5.42 -8.14
CA LYS A 98 -15.41 -4.39 -7.84
C LYS A 98 -14.83 -3.84 -9.14
N LYS A 99 -14.75 -2.50 -9.25
CA LYS A 99 -14.13 -1.84 -10.39
C LYS A 99 -12.62 -1.76 -10.21
N LEU A 100 -11.87 -1.96 -11.29
CA LEU A 100 -10.40 -1.97 -11.27
C LEU A 100 -9.83 -0.98 -12.28
N ILE A 101 -8.97 -0.08 -11.79
CA ILE A 101 -8.15 0.80 -12.62
C ILE A 101 -6.70 0.33 -12.45
N SER A 102 -6.07 -0.10 -13.54
CA SER A 102 -4.63 -0.39 -13.58
C SER A 102 -3.85 0.84 -14.03
N ARG A 103 -2.73 1.08 -13.38
CA ARG A 103 -1.81 2.18 -13.68
C ARG A 103 -0.37 1.69 -13.60
N ASP A 104 0.26 1.43 -14.74
CA ASP A 104 1.65 1.02 -14.80
C ASP A 104 2.33 1.46 -16.11
N PHE A 105 3.65 1.22 -16.22
CA PHE A 105 4.41 1.43 -17.45
C PHE A 105 4.04 0.43 -18.54
N GLU A 106 3.59 -0.76 -18.14
CA GLU A 106 3.20 -1.82 -19.05
C GLU A 106 1.69 -2.07 -18.98
N PRO A 107 1.10 -2.63 -20.04
CA PRO A 107 -0.29 -3.04 -20.01
C PRO A 107 -0.56 -4.05 -18.90
N ALA A 108 -1.75 -3.96 -18.30
CA ALA A 108 -2.18 -4.92 -17.30
C ALA A 108 -2.17 -6.36 -17.86
N GLU A 109 -1.65 -7.29 -17.07
CA GLU A 109 -1.72 -8.70 -17.41
C GLU A 109 -3.16 -9.20 -17.43
N ILE A 110 -3.46 -10.16 -18.30
CA ILE A 110 -4.78 -10.79 -18.39
C ILE A 110 -4.88 -11.85 -17.31
N ASP A 111 -5.71 -11.57 -16.30
CA ASP A 111 -5.99 -12.50 -15.21
C ASP A 111 -7.49 -12.47 -14.88
N SER A 112 -8.08 -13.64 -14.62
CA SER A 112 -9.53 -13.78 -14.34
C SER A 112 -9.94 -13.08 -13.04
N ASP A 113 -9.04 -13.00 -12.06
CA ASP A 113 -9.25 -12.36 -10.78
C ASP A 113 -8.81 -10.88 -10.78
N PHE A 114 -8.29 -10.39 -11.93
CA PHE A 114 -7.91 -8.99 -12.14
C PHE A 114 -8.56 -8.41 -13.41
N PRO A 115 -9.88 -8.40 -13.51
CA PRO A 115 -10.60 -7.87 -14.68
C PRO A 115 -10.54 -6.34 -14.69
N VAL A 116 -9.54 -5.77 -15.34
CA VAL A 116 -9.29 -4.32 -15.39
C VAL A 116 -10.35 -3.63 -16.23
N ASP A 117 -11.10 -2.67 -15.64
CA ASP A 117 -12.07 -1.83 -16.34
C ASP A 117 -11.40 -0.69 -17.12
N VAL A 118 -10.33 -0.14 -16.57
CA VAL A 118 -9.55 0.93 -17.21
C VAL A 118 -8.06 0.65 -16.99
N ASP A 119 -7.37 0.46 -18.10
CA ASP A 119 -5.92 0.32 -18.09
C ASP A 119 -5.28 1.60 -18.61
N VAL A 120 -4.37 2.18 -17.83
CA VAL A 120 -3.67 3.41 -18.21
C VAL A 120 -2.17 3.16 -18.20
N VAL A 121 -1.65 2.92 -19.39
CA VAL A 121 -0.24 2.60 -19.62
C VAL A 121 0.58 3.88 -19.77
N GLY A 122 1.67 3.98 -19.03
CA GLY A 122 2.61 5.11 -19.12
C GLY A 122 3.28 5.45 -17.79
N ASP A 123 3.91 6.62 -17.72
CA ASP A 123 4.56 7.07 -16.49
C ASP A 123 3.54 7.23 -15.36
N LEU A 124 3.74 6.47 -14.29
CA LEU A 124 2.84 6.43 -13.14
C LEU A 124 2.72 7.80 -12.46
N GLY A 125 3.83 8.52 -12.33
CA GLY A 125 3.83 9.84 -11.72
C GLY A 125 3.06 10.87 -12.56
N ASP A 126 3.28 10.88 -13.88
CA ASP A 126 2.53 11.77 -14.78
C ASP A 126 1.04 11.51 -14.74
N ALA A 127 0.68 10.27 -14.73
CA ALA A 127 -0.71 9.90 -14.76
C ALA A 127 -1.44 10.21 -13.44
N LEU A 128 -0.83 9.97 -12.29
CA LEU A 128 -1.37 10.39 -10.99
C LEU A 128 -1.45 11.92 -10.89
N TRP A 129 -0.48 12.63 -11.46
CA TRP A 129 -0.54 14.08 -11.58
C TRP A 129 -1.74 14.54 -12.43
N GLN A 130 -1.92 13.98 -13.63
CA GLN A 130 -3.05 14.30 -14.50
C GLN A 130 -4.40 13.99 -13.83
N MET A 131 -4.51 12.84 -13.16
CA MET A 131 -5.71 12.50 -12.37
C MET A 131 -5.98 13.54 -11.29
N SER A 132 -4.94 14.00 -10.61
CA SER A 132 -5.05 15.04 -9.57
C SER A 132 -5.48 16.38 -10.11
N GLU A 133 -4.99 16.79 -11.28
CA GLU A 133 -5.38 18.05 -11.94
C GLU A 133 -6.82 17.97 -12.47
N GLU A 134 -7.21 16.83 -13.02
CA GLU A 134 -8.58 16.61 -13.48
C GLU A 134 -9.58 16.60 -12.32
N LEU A 135 -9.23 16.04 -11.15
CA LEU A 135 -10.06 16.16 -9.95
C LEU A 135 -10.22 17.62 -9.54
N ASN A 136 -9.14 18.40 -9.53
CA ASN A 136 -9.23 19.83 -9.24
C ASN A 136 -10.16 20.55 -10.19
N HIS A 137 -10.02 20.31 -11.50
CA HIS A 137 -10.82 20.97 -12.52
C HIS A 137 -12.32 20.65 -12.39
N ARG A 138 -12.66 19.39 -12.14
CA ARG A 138 -14.07 18.94 -12.06
C ARG A 138 -14.75 19.26 -10.73
N PHE A 139 -13.99 19.24 -9.65
CA PHE A 139 -14.53 19.29 -8.28
C PHE A 139 -13.95 20.43 -7.45
N GLU A 140 -13.61 21.54 -8.11
CA GLU A 140 -13.09 22.73 -7.44
C GLU A 140 -13.96 23.15 -6.26
N GLY A 141 -13.33 23.34 -5.09
CA GLY A 141 -14.01 23.66 -3.83
C GLY A 141 -14.81 22.51 -3.18
N LYS A 142 -14.76 21.28 -3.73
CA LYS A 142 -15.43 20.08 -3.20
C LYS A 142 -14.46 18.95 -2.90
N LEU A 143 -13.17 19.22 -2.89
CA LEU A 143 -12.15 18.23 -2.51
C LEU A 143 -11.84 18.31 -1.01
N PRO A 144 -11.47 17.19 -0.37
CA PRO A 144 -11.41 15.83 -0.93
C PRO A 144 -12.80 15.25 -1.21
N LEU A 145 -12.90 14.29 -2.15
CA LEU A 145 -14.17 13.61 -2.50
C LEU A 145 -14.60 12.63 -1.42
N PHE A 146 -13.65 12.02 -0.71
CA PHE A 146 -13.89 11.03 0.33
C PHE A 146 -13.32 11.54 1.65
N ASP A 147 -14.01 11.21 2.74
CA ASP A 147 -13.54 11.56 4.08
C ASP A 147 -12.60 10.45 4.59
N ILE A 148 -11.32 10.74 4.75
CA ILE A 148 -10.34 9.77 5.27
C ILE A 148 -10.69 9.31 6.70
N ASN A 149 -11.48 10.08 7.44
CA ASN A 149 -11.93 9.69 8.76
C ASN A 149 -12.79 8.42 8.77
N ASP A 150 -13.42 8.07 7.64
CA ASP A 150 -14.13 6.78 7.50
C ASP A 150 -13.18 5.58 7.68
N ARG A 151 -11.87 5.76 7.41
CA ARG A 151 -10.84 4.75 7.61
C ARG A 151 -10.05 4.92 8.92
N LYS A 152 -10.28 6.00 9.65
CA LYS A 152 -9.52 6.33 10.87
C LYS A 152 -9.63 5.24 11.93
N LYS A 153 -10.83 4.73 12.20
CA LYS A 153 -11.04 3.67 13.19
C LYS A 153 -10.22 2.40 12.86
N LEU A 154 -10.19 2.02 11.59
CA LEU A 154 -9.41 0.88 11.12
C LEU A 154 -7.91 1.15 11.30
N ARG A 155 -7.45 2.33 10.88
CA ARG A 155 -6.07 2.74 11.03
C ARG A 155 -5.63 2.76 12.50
N ASP A 156 -6.44 3.32 13.38
CA ASP A 156 -6.16 3.37 14.82
C ASP A 156 -6.09 1.97 15.45
N THR A 157 -6.96 1.05 15.01
CA THR A 157 -6.92 -0.35 15.43
C THR A 157 -5.60 -1.02 15.04
N ILE A 158 -5.15 -0.81 13.80
CA ILE A 158 -3.87 -1.36 13.32
C ILE A 158 -2.70 -0.73 14.06
N LEU A 159 -2.72 0.58 14.31
CA LEU A 159 -1.69 1.26 15.10
C LEU A 159 -1.62 0.74 16.53
N ALA A 160 -2.75 0.50 17.18
CA ALA A 160 -2.78 -0.08 18.52
C ALA A 160 -2.11 -1.48 18.55
N ASP A 161 -2.39 -2.32 17.54
CA ASP A 161 -1.73 -3.63 17.40
C ASP A 161 -0.21 -3.50 17.18
N LEU A 162 0.22 -2.53 16.36
CA LEU A 162 1.64 -2.30 16.08
C LEU A 162 2.47 -1.94 17.32
N PHE A 163 1.87 -1.26 18.28
CA PHE A 163 2.53 -0.81 19.50
C PHE A 163 2.30 -1.72 20.70
N ALA A 164 1.40 -2.71 20.60
CA ALA A 164 1.02 -3.56 21.73
C ALA A 164 2.20 -4.26 22.41
N GLU A 165 3.20 -4.68 21.62
CA GLU A 165 4.37 -5.43 22.11
C GLU A 165 5.66 -4.59 22.19
N GLU A 166 5.57 -3.28 22.09
CA GLU A 166 6.73 -2.40 22.05
C GLU A 166 7.60 -2.50 23.31
N ASN A 167 6.97 -2.67 24.46
CA ASN A 167 7.62 -2.72 25.77
C ASN A 167 7.65 -4.13 26.37
N ASP A 168 7.41 -5.17 25.59
CA ASP A 168 7.47 -6.56 26.04
C ASP A 168 8.90 -6.93 26.44
N VAL A 169 9.05 -7.51 27.63
CA VAL A 169 10.32 -7.97 28.19
C VAL A 169 10.39 -9.49 28.34
N SER A 170 9.45 -10.19 27.75
CA SER A 170 9.39 -11.66 27.82
C SER A 170 10.59 -12.32 27.13
N PHE A 171 10.93 -13.52 27.56
CA PHE A 171 11.93 -14.37 26.91
C PHE A 171 11.29 -15.69 26.47
N PRO A 172 11.52 -16.16 25.26
CA PRO A 172 12.30 -15.52 24.16
C PRO A 172 11.65 -14.24 23.66
N ALA A 173 12.48 -13.28 23.20
CA ALA A 173 12.01 -12.00 22.69
C ALA A 173 11.06 -12.17 21.49
N LYS A 174 9.96 -11.46 21.50
CA LYS A 174 8.98 -11.50 20.39
C LYS A 174 9.51 -10.80 19.14
N PRO A 175 9.21 -11.27 17.93
CA PRO A 175 9.65 -10.63 16.68
C PRO A 175 9.28 -9.15 16.59
N GLN A 176 8.09 -8.77 17.05
CA GLN A 176 7.60 -7.39 17.10
C GLN A 176 8.54 -6.49 17.91
N LYS A 177 8.93 -6.98 19.10
CA LYS A 177 9.85 -6.26 20.00
C LYS A 177 11.22 -6.09 19.35
N ILE A 178 11.73 -7.14 18.71
CA ILE A 178 13.04 -7.08 18.04
C ILE A 178 13.01 -6.01 16.95
N ILE A 179 11.97 -5.96 16.13
CA ILE A 179 11.85 -4.97 15.05
C ILE A 179 11.74 -3.56 15.63
N ASN A 180 10.93 -3.36 16.67
CA ASN A 180 10.79 -2.07 17.33
C ASN A 180 12.11 -1.60 17.94
N ASP A 181 12.89 -2.49 18.54
CA ASP A 181 14.19 -2.14 19.08
C ASP A 181 15.21 -1.79 17.97
N VAL A 182 15.27 -2.58 16.91
CA VAL A 182 16.15 -2.30 15.78
C VAL A 182 15.86 -0.92 15.19
N GLN A 183 14.59 -0.56 15.03
CA GLN A 183 14.19 0.76 14.51
C GLN A 183 14.72 1.93 15.32
N LYS A 184 14.91 1.78 16.65
CA LYS A 184 15.43 2.85 17.52
C LYS A 184 16.88 3.22 17.20
N PHE A 185 17.62 2.32 16.55
CA PHE A 185 19.01 2.53 16.15
C PHE A 185 19.17 2.98 14.70
N LEU A 186 18.12 2.85 13.89
CA LEU A 186 18.15 3.22 12.47
C LEU A 186 17.83 4.71 12.27
N GLY A 187 18.63 5.32 11.43
CA GLY A 187 18.39 6.70 10.97
C GLY A 187 17.40 6.75 9.80
N PRO A 188 16.92 7.94 9.45
CA PRO A 188 15.90 8.11 8.41
C PRO A 188 16.37 7.71 7.00
N LYS A 189 17.69 7.56 6.79
CA LYS A 189 18.29 7.16 5.51
C LYS A 189 18.72 5.70 5.45
N ASP A 190 18.63 4.98 6.55
CA ASP A 190 19.03 3.59 6.59
C ASP A 190 18.04 2.71 5.82
N ILE A 191 18.54 1.62 5.27
CA ILE A 191 17.76 0.68 4.46
C ILE A 191 17.72 -0.65 5.19
N VAL A 192 16.52 -1.20 5.35
CA VAL A 192 16.32 -2.55 5.85
C VAL A 192 16.04 -3.48 4.67
N LEU A 193 16.83 -4.54 4.57
CA LEU A 193 16.57 -5.63 3.64
C LEU A 193 15.99 -6.82 4.41
N SER A 194 14.89 -7.35 3.89
CA SER A 194 14.29 -8.57 4.43
C SER A 194 14.46 -9.72 3.45
N ASP A 195 15.04 -10.77 3.93
CA ASP A 195 15.01 -12.05 3.21
C ASP A 195 13.63 -12.70 3.27
N VAL A 196 13.46 -13.85 2.66
CA VAL A 196 12.18 -14.57 2.58
C VAL A 196 12.04 -15.55 3.73
N GLY A 197 10.87 -15.55 4.34
CA GLY A 197 10.50 -16.40 5.46
C GLY A 197 9.43 -15.72 6.33
N ALA A 198 9.08 -16.31 7.47
CA ALA A 198 8.09 -15.75 8.40
C ALA A 198 8.47 -14.33 8.87
N HIS A 199 9.76 -14.05 8.99
CA HIS A 199 10.28 -12.74 9.42
C HIS A 199 9.89 -11.60 8.47
N LYS A 200 9.71 -11.84 7.17
CA LYS A 200 9.24 -10.80 6.25
C LYS A 200 7.85 -10.28 6.61
N MET A 201 6.98 -11.15 7.14
CA MET A 201 5.64 -10.77 7.60
C MET A 201 5.74 -9.79 8.78
N TRP A 202 6.63 -10.07 9.73
CA TRP A 202 6.89 -9.19 10.85
C TRP A 202 7.48 -7.86 10.43
N ILE A 203 8.47 -7.85 9.53
CA ILE A 203 9.06 -6.62 8.99
C ILE A 203 8.00 -5.81 8.24
N SER A 204 7.21 -6.46 7.39
CA SER A 204 6.15 -5.77 6.64
C SER A 204 5.12 -5.09 7.54
N ARG A 205 4.77 -5.70 8.66
CA ARG A 205 3.79 -5.17 9.60
C ARG A 205 4.41 -4.12 10.52
N TYR A 206 5.51 -4.44 11.19
CA TYR A 206 6.01 -3.67 12.34
C TYR A 206 7.08 -2.66 11.98
N PHE A 207 7.88 -2.88 10.93
CA PHE A 207 8.88 -1.91 10.52
C PHE A 207 8.24 -0.60 10.02
N ASN A 208 8.61 0.53 10.61
CA ASN A 208 8.17 1.84 10.18
C ASN A 208 8.92 2.28 8.93
N CYS A 209 8.21 2.59 7.86
CA CYS A 209 8.79 3.07 6.62
C CYS A 209 8.17 4.43 6.26
N GLU A 210 8.96 5.48 6.39
CA GLU A 210 8.53 6.87 6.15
C GLU A 210 8.87 7.37 4.74
N GLU A 211 9.77 6.66 4.04
CA GLU A 211 10.18 7.01 2.69
C GLU A 211 10.23 5.76 1.80
N PRO A 212 10.02 5.91 0.49
CA PRO A 212 10.16 4.81 -0.45
C PRO A 212 11.60 4.27 -0.48
N ASN A 213 11.75 2.98 -0.78
CA ASN A 213 13.03 2.28 -0.89
C ASN A 213 13.84 2.22 0.42
N ARG A 214 13.20 2.32 1.59
CA ARG A 214 13.84 2.13 2.90
C ARG A 214 13.58 0.76 3.51
N CYS A 215 12.59 0.03 2.99
CA CYS A 215 12.30 -1.33 3.37
C CYS A 215 12.20 -2.17 2.09
N LEU A 216 13.20 -3.00 1.83
CA LEU A 216 13.27 -3.83 0.64
C LEU A 216 12.92 -5.27 0.99
N ILE A 217 11.84 -5.77 0.42
CA ILE A 217 11.34 -7.13 0.63
C ILE A 217 11.19 -7.79 -0.73
N SER A 218 11.97 -8.84 -0.99
CA SER A 218 11.79 -9.64 -2.21
C SER A 218 10.52 -10.47 -2.09
N ASN A 219 9.47 -10.12 -2.84
CA ASN A 219 8.20 -10.83 -2.77
C ASN A 219 7.73 -11.44 -4.10
N GLY A 220 8.24 -11.04 -5.25
CA GLY A 220 7.87 -11.63 -6.54
C GLY A 220 8.19 -13.13 -6.57
N PHE A 221 9.40 -13.51 -6.93
CA PHE A 221 9.84 -14.90 -6.90
C PHE A 221 10.30 -15.41 -5.53
N CYS A 222 10.17 -14.61 -4.50
CA CYS A 222 10.53 -14.98 -3.13
C CYS A 222 11.95 -15.58 -3.02
N THR A 223 12.92 -14.93 -3.65
CA THR A 223 14.33 -15.38 -3.65
C THR A 223 14.91 -15.34 -2.25
N MET A 224 15.35 -16.48 -1.74
CA MET A 224 16.04 -16.58 -0.45
C MET A 224 17.52 -16.20 -0.61
N GLY A 225 18.10 -15.60 0.43
CA GLY A 225 19.51 -15.18 0.45
C GLY A 225 19.75 -13.76 -0.10
N ILE A 226 18.72 -13.02 -0.48
CA ILE A 226 18.86 -11.66 -1.05
C ILE A 226 19.42 -10.63 -0.04
N ALA A 227 19.19 -10.85 1.23
CA ALA A 227 19.65 -9.91 2.28
C ALA A 227 21.14 -10.04 2.60
N LEU A 228 21.77 -11.14 2.23
CA LEU A 228 23.21 -11.41 2.38
C LEU A 228 23.76 -11.90 1.05
N PRO A 229 24.21 -11.00 0.16
CA PRO A 229 24.84 -11.37 -1.10
C PRO A 229 26.22 -12.00 -0.92
#